data_d1a32440001195d1eb4804462e466f7d
#
_entry.id   d1a32440001195d1eb4804462e466f7d
#
_cell.length_a   1.000
_cell.length_b   1.000
_cell.length_c   1.000
_cell.angle_alpha   90.00
_cell.angle_beta   90.00
_cell.angle_gamma   90.00
#
_symmetry.space_group_name_H-M   'P 1'
#
loop_
_entity.id
_entity.type
_entity.pdbx_description
1 polymer ?
#
loop_
_entity_poly.entity_id
_entity_poly.type
_entity_poly.pdbx_seq_one_letter_code
_entity_poly.pdbx_strand_id
1 'polypeptide(L)'
;MCVVLKLVLACALALLLPPRTQAATRDWNYFLIPAVANSKNDGVDLGLIAPVIFNDIDGRINKIIAPMYVHNEFLGSRGTLNFFKYPTRGKEITFLASYTEKIERKLLGNYRDLYLSRGRYSLESGVGFFKNATSRFFGLGPSAPQASETNYTDRELYGYVAAGIYTGPGKRVIFTERLRNVEIQPGGIPSLPFTRNAFSTVGGTGGATIWGHRLGYLSDTRDDAVSPTIGSYFTAYAELAQSFSSDSTAVFSKYGIEYRKLIPDQTKRYTFAFRGKFEATLGGEDIPFFERSMLGGQNSLRGFGVGRFVDDHSVVVNLEERIQLFHLRLFGTVAEIETAPFLDIGKVLSNFRYRTLAQYEFNPGIGFRAIARPNVVGRVDVATSKDGNAVFAGLDFPF
;
A
#
# COMPACT_ATOMS: atom_id res chain seq x y z
N MET A 1 19.59 1.82 -16.98
CA MET A 1 19.60 3.27 -17.24
C MET A 1 18.77 3.67 -18.48
N CYS A 2 18.86 2.97 -19.59
CA CYS A 2 18.12 3.33 -20.82
C CYS A 2 16.58 3.16 -20.73
N VAL A 3 16.07 2.19 -19.96
CA VAL A 3 14.63 1.91 -19.80
C VAL A 3 13.96 2.96 -18.90
N VAL A 4 14.61 3.35 -17.79
CA VAL A 4 14.10 4.37 -16.86
C VAL A 4 14.00 5.74 -17.54
N LEU A 5 14.99 6.11 -18.36
CA LEU A 5 14.98 7.36 -19.12
C LEU A 5 13.87 7.37 -20.19
N LYS A 6 13.62 6.22 -20.83
CA LYS A 6 12.50 6.08 -21.79
C LYS A 6 11.13 6.11 -21.08
N LEU A 7 11.02 5.58 -19.87
CA LEU A 7 9.80 5.66 -19.05
C LEU A 7 9.48 7.10 -18.62
N VAL A 8 10.48 7.83 -18.14
CA VAL A 8 10.32 9.26 -17.77
C VAL A 8 9.97 10.10 -18.99
N LEU A 9 10.58 9.82 -20.15
CA LEU A 9 10.25 10.50 -21.42
C LEU A 9 8.85 10.14 -21.93
N ALA A 10 8.39 8.89 -21.77
CA ALA A 10 7.04 8.47 -22.17
C ALA A 10 5.97 9.11 -21.29
N CYS A 11 6.21 9.23 -19.97
CA CYS A 11 5.33 10.00 -19.08
C CYS A 11 5.30 11.49 -19.45
N ALA A 12 6.43 12.07 -19.86
CA ALA A 12 6.49 13.46 -20.32
C ALA A 12 5.80 13.68 -21.69
N LEU A 13 5.91 12.72 -22.61
CA LEU A 13 5.32 12.83 -23.97
C LEU A 13 3.78 12.62 -23.95
N ALA A 14 3.25 11.76 -23.09
CA ALA A 14 1.81 11.57 -22.95
C ALA A 14 1.08 12.80 -22.38
N LEU A 15 1.83 13.73 -21.81
CA LEU A 15 1.35 15.02 -21.30
C LEU A 15 1.23 16.11 -22.41
N LEU A 16 1.56 15.80 -23.65
CA LEU A 16 1.60 16.76 -24.77
C LEU A 16 0.32 16.82 -25.64
N LEU A 17 -0.77 16.19 -25.21
CA LEU A 17 -2.05 16.32 -25.92
C LEU A 17 -2.64 17.72 -25.69
N PRO A 18 -3.04 18.46 -26.76
CA PRO A 18 -3.47 19.85 -26.60
C PRO A 18 -4.77 19.98 -25.82
N PRO A 19 -4.90 21.03 -25.00
CA PRO A 19 -6.14 21.31 -24.29
C PRO A 19 -7.24 21.71 -25.28
N ARG A 20 -8.38 21.05 -25.21
CA ARG A 20 -9.58 21.53 -25.92
C ARG A 20 -10.11 22.76 -25.22
N THR A 21 -10.29 23.80 -26.01
CA THR A 21 -10.84 25.12 -25.70
C THR A 21 -12.16 25.06 -24.90
N GLN A 22 -12.29 26.02 -24.01
CA GLN A 22 -13.45 26.36 -23.19
C GLN A 22 -14.79 26.19 -23.93
N ALA A 23 -15.66 25.41 -23.31
CA ALA A 23 -17.09 25.56 -23.47
C ALA A 23 -17.75 25.19 -22.14
N ALA A 24 -18.68 26.04 -21.69
CA ALA A 24 -19.67 25.85 -20.64
C ALA A 24 -19.21 25.04 -19.40
N THR A 25 -19.45 25.51 -18.21
CA THR A 25 -19.25 24.84 -16.93
C THR A 25 -19.78 23.41 -16.98
N ARG A 26 -18.92 22.48 -17.37
CA ARG A 26 -19.22 21.05 -17.25
C ARG A 26 -18.99 20.67 -15.80
N ASP A 27 -19.98 20.10 -15.18
CA ASP A 27 -19.88 19.53 -13.82
C ASP A 27 -18.94 18.33 -13.72
N TRP A 28 -18.22 18.01 -14.81
CA TRP A 28 -17.29 16.90 -14.87
C TRP A 28 -16.10 17.16 -15.79
N ASN A 29 -14.95 16.56 -15.44
CA ASN A 29 -13.70 16.60 -16.19
C ASN A 29 -13.16 15.19 -16.37
N TYR A 30 -12.37 14.95 -17.40
CA TYR A 30 -11.67 13.67 -17.60
C TYR A 30 -10.21 13.92 -17.96
N PHE A 31 -9.40 12.92 -17.64
CA PHE A 31 -7.97 12.89 -17.96
C PHE A 31 -7.61 11.54 -18.55
N LEU A 32 -6.52 11.50 -19.31
CA LEU A 32 -5.90 10.25 -19.73
C LEU A 32 -4.48 10.23 -19.18
N ILE A 33 -4.20 9.26 -18.32
CA ILE A 33 -2.94 9.18 -17.58
C ILE A 33 -2.29 7.83 -17.93
N PRO A 34 -1.01 7.81 -18.37
CA PRO A 34 -0.27 6.57 -18.53
C PRO A 34 -0.20 5.82 -17.20
N ALA A 35 -0.53 4.53 -17.22
CA ALA A 35 -0.38 3.63 -16.09
C ALA A 35 0.86 2.78 -16.32
N VAL A 36 1.91 3.06 -15.57
CA VAL A 36 3.17 2.31 -15.60
C VAL A 36 3.50 1.92 -14.18
N ALA A 37 3.67 0.63 -13.95
CA ALA A 37 4.13 0.10 -12.69
C ALA A 37 5.17 -0.99 -12.94
N ASN A 38 6.07 -1.17 -12.01
CA ASN A 38 7.01 -2.28 -12.00
C ASN A 38 7.24 -2.71 -10.56
N SER A 39 7.09 -3.98 -10.28
CA SER A 39 7.46 -4.57 -9.00
C SER A 39 8.24 -5.87 -9.20
N LYS A 40 9.05 -6.23 -8.22
CA LYS A 40 9.79 -7.51 -8.29
C LYS A 40 8.88 -8.73 -8.30
N ASN A 41 7.68 -8.62 -7.74
CA ASN A 41 6.74 -9.73 -7.67
C ASN A 41 5.91 -9.84 -8.95
N ASP A 42 5.41 -8.69 -9.44
CA ASP A 42 4.37 -8.65 -10.47
C ASP A 42 4.93 -8.39 -11.87
N GLY A 43 6.22 -7.98 -11.97
CA GLY A 43 6.81 -7.56 -13.23
C GLY A 43 6.32 -6.18 -13.68
N VAL A 44 6.24 -5.95 -14.99
CA VAL A 44 5.92 -4.66 -15.59
C VAL A 44 4.45 -4.60 -15.99
N ASP A 45 3.75 -3.58 -15.52
CA ASP A 45 2.43 -3.16 -15.99
C ASP A 45 2.56 -1.94 -16.89
N LEU A 46 1.97 -1.97 -18.08
CA LEU A 46 1.92 -0.86 -19.01
C LEU A 46 0.48 -0.65 -19.49
N GLY A 47 -0.02 0.59 -19.41
CA GLY A 47 -1.40 0.87 -19.81
C GLY A 47 -1.82 2.32 -19.63
N LEU A 48 -3.11 2.49 -19.42
CA LEU A 48 -3.77 3.79 -19.30
C LEU A 48 -4.84 3.74 -18.20
N ILE A 49 -4.99 4.86 -17.49
CA ILE A 49 -6.14 5.13 -16.62
C ILE A 49 -6.85 6.40 -17.10
N ALA A 50 -8.18 6.36 -17.14
CA ALA A 50 -9.01 7.45 -17.64
C ALA A 50 -10.01 7.94 -16.57
N PRO A 51 -9.57 8.66 -15.53
CA PRO A 51 -10.46 9.16 -14.50
C PRO A 51 -11.43 10.23 -15.06
N VAL A 52 -12.70 10.04 -14.75
CA VAL A 52 -13.78 11.03 -14.94
C VAL A 52 -14.16 11.54 -13.56
N ILE A 53 -13.95 12.84 -13.34
CA ILE A 53 -14.17 13.51 -12.06
C ILE A 53 -15.44 14.35 -12.16
N PHE A 54 -16.35 14.16 -11.23
CA PHE A 54 -17.59 14.93 -11.11
C PHE A 54 -17.51 15.82 -9.87
N ASN A 55 -17.81 17.09 -10.05
CA ASN A 55 -17.86 18.07 -8.97
C ASN A 55 -19.30 18.28 -8.49
N ASP A 56 -19.45 18.74 -7.25
CA ASP A 56 -20.70 19.27 -6.74
C ASP A 56 -20.88 20.76 -7.16
N ILE A 57 -21.99 21.35 -6.72
CA ILE A 57 -22.30 22.76 -7.01
C ILE A 57 -21.28 23.74 -6.42
N ASP A 58 -20.54 23.33 -5.39
CA ASP A 58 -19.48 24.13 -4.74
C ASP A 58 -18.11 23.91 -5.40
N GLY A 59 -18.03 23.12 -6.49
CA GLY A 59 -16.80 22.80 -7.20
C GLY A 59 -15.92 21.75 -6.50
N ARG A 60 -16.43 21.08 -5.46
CA ARG A 60 -15.71 20.00 -4.76
C ARG A 60 -15.91 18.69 -5.48
N ILE A 61 -14.88 17.84 -5.45
CA ILE A 61 -14.99 16.48 -5.99
C ILE A 61 -16.06 15.69 -5.20
N ASN A 62 -17.11 15.28 -5.89
CA ASN A 62 -18.20 14.47 -5.35
C ASN A 62 -18.06 12.99 -5.72
N LYS A 63 -17.60 12.72 -6.95
CA LYS A 63 -17.49 11.35 -7.48
C LYS A 63 -16.34 11.25 -8.48
N ILE A 64 -15.63 10.10 -8.46
CA ILE A 64 -14.64 9.74 -9.48
C ILE A 64 -14.98 8.36 -10.00
N ILE A 65 -14.96 8.20 -11.34
CA ILE A 65 -15.01 6.90 -12.01
C ILE A 65 -13.73 6.80 -12.82
N ALA A 66 -12.89 5.81 -12.53
CA ALA A 66 -11.58 5.68 -13.16
C ALA A 66 -11.38 4.27 -13.74
N PRO A 67 -11.85 4.02 -14.97
CA PRO A 67 -11.48 2.81 -15.70
C PRO A 67 -9.99 2.82 -16.01
N MET A 68 -9.36 1.66 -15.89
CA MET A 68 -7.95 1.44 -16.19
C MET A 68 -7.80 0.16 -17.01
N TYR A 69 -6.92 0.21 -17.99
CA TYR A 69 -6.47 -0.96 -18.73
C TYR A 69 -4.95 -1.00 -18.69
N VAL A 70 -4.40 -2.15 -18.31
CA VAL A 70 -2.96 -2.41 -18.33
C VAL A 70 -2.68 -3.79 -18.92
N HIS A 71 -1.51 -3.93 -19.52
CA HIS A 71 -0.94 -5.21 -19.91
C HIS A 71 0.23 -5.53 -18.99
N ASN A 72 0.24 -6.75 -18.47
CA ASN A 72 1.25 -7.30 -17.59
C ASN A 72 1.96 -8.47 -18.26
N GLU A 73 3.27 -8.57 -18.15
CA GLU A 73 4.08 -9.61 -18.79
C GLU A 73 3.74 -11.04 -18.32
N PHE A 74 3.35 -11.23 -17.04
CA PHE A 74 3.02 -12.56 -16.49
C PHE A 74 1.53 -12.88 -16.60
N LEU A 75 0.68 -11.89 -16.42
CA LEU A 75 -0.75 -12.05 -16.19
C LEU A 75 -1.62 -11.72 -17.40
N GLY A 76 -1.03 -11.09 -18.43
CA GLY A 76 -1.74 -10.63 -19.62
C GLY A 76 -2.52 -9.33 -19.39
N SER A 77 -3.61 -9.14 -20.10
CA SER A 77 -4.41 -7.93 -20.04
C SER A 77 -5.27 -7.86 -18.79
N ARG A 78 -5.31 -6.67 -18.15
CA ARG A 78 -6.11 -6.40 -16.95
C ARG A 78 -6.99 -5.16 -17.17
N GLY A 79 -8.28 -5.34 -16.97
CA GLY A 79 -9.26 -4.25 -16.86
C GLY A 79 -9.59 -3.98 -15.40
N THR A 80 -9.59 -2.72 -14.99
CA THR A 80 -9.95 -2.30 -13.63
C THR A 80 -10.93 -1.14 -13.70
N LEU A 81 -11.98 -1.19 -12.89
CA LEU A 81 -12.89 -0.08 -12.65
C LEU A 81 -12.73 0.38 -11.19
N ASN A 82 -12.33 1.63 -11.00
CA ASN A 82 -12.32 2.28 -9.71
C ASN A 82 -13.49 3.27 -9.63
N PHE A 83 -14.18 3.24 -8.53
CA PHE A 83 -15.28 4.16 -8.21
C PHE A 83 -15.08 4.74 -6.82
N PHE A 84 -15.14 6.07 -6.71
CA PHE A 84 -15.06 6.81 -5.46
C PHE A 84 -16.24 7.78 -5.40
N LYS A 85 -16.88 7.85 -4.24
CA LYS A 85 -17.92 8.84 -3.96
C LYS A 85 -17.66 9.51 -2.61
N TYR A 86 -17.74 10.81 -2.59
CA TYR A 86 -17.54 11.68 -1.42
C TYR A 86 -18.82 12.44 -1.09
N PRO A 87 -19.83 11.81 -0.44
CA PRO A 87 -21.13 12.41 -0.21
C PRO A 87 -21.07 13.69 0.64
N THR A 88 -20.18 13.69 1.65
CA THR A 88 -19.92 14.81 2.55
C THR A 88 -18.47 14.75 3.04
N ARG A 89 -18.00 15.81 3.70
CA ARG A 89 -16.65 15.83 4.28
C ARG A 89 -16.46 14.66 5.25
N GLY A 90 -15.38 13.91 5.03
CA GLY A 90 -15.02 12.73 5.84
C GLY A 90 -15.86 11.48 5.58
N LYS A 91 -16.82 11.52 4.65
CA LYS A 91 -17.57 10.36 4.19
C LYS A 91 -17.10 9.93 2.81
N GLU A 92 -16.77 8.63 2.68
CA GLU A 92 -16.23 8.05 1.46
C GLU A 92 -16.84 6.68 1.23
N ILE A 93 -17.20 6.41 -0.02
CA ILE A 93 -17.58 5.09 -0.51
C ILE A 93 -16.65 4.77 -1.65
N THR A 94 -15.96 3.64 -1.58
CA THR A 94 -15.08 3.18 -2.65
C THR A 94 -15.49 1.81 -3.12
N PHE A 95 -15.37 1.60 -4.42
CA PHE A 95 -15.55 0.31 -5.03
C PHE A 95 -14.47 0.11 -6.08
N LEU A 96 -13.89 -1.10 -6.12
CA LEU A 96 -12.91 -1.49 -7.12
C LEU A 96 -13.25 -2.88 -7.63
N ALA A 97 -13.32 -3.03 -8.95
CA ALA A 97 -13.41 -4.30 -9.63
C ALA A 97 -12.27 -4.44 -10.64
N SER A 98 -11.52 -5.53 -10.57
CA SER A 98 -10.42 -5.82 -11.49
C SER A 98 -10.48 -7.26 -11.96
N TYR A 99 -10.27 -7.43 -13.24
CA TYR A 99 -10.23 -8.72 -13.92
C TYR A 99 -9.00 -8.79 -14.82
N THR A 100 -8.22 -9.85 -14.67
CA THR A 100 -7.05 -10.13 -15.48
C THR A 100 -7.31 -11.32 -16.37
N GLU A 101 -6.76 -11.34 -17.56
CA GLU A 101 -6.90 -12.41 -18.55
C GLU A 101 -6.61 -13.78 -17.94
N LYS A 102 -5.55 -13.91 -17.14
CA LYS A 102 -5.22 -15.16 -16.48
C LYS A 102 -5.89 -15.27 -15.10
N ILE A 103 -5.15 -15.28 -14.03
CA ILE A 103 -5.61 -15.76 -12.72
C ILE A 103 -6.23 -14.67 -11.84
N GLU A 104 -5.70 -13.43 -11.90
CA GLU A 104 -6.03 -12.41 -10.90
C GLU A 104 -7.46 -11.89 -11.00
N ARG A 105 -8.05 -11.68 -9.84
CA ARG A 105 -9.38 -11.09 -9.64
C ARG A 105 -9.34 -10.22 -8.41
N LYS A 106 -10.00 -9.07 -8.46
CA LYS A 106 -10.12 -8.19 -7.30
C LYS A 106 -11.50 -7.52 -7.28
N LEU A 107 -12.17 -7.61 -6.13
CA LEU A 107 -13.43 -6.93 -5.87
C LEU A 107 -13.36 -6.36 -4.47
N LEU A 108 -13.41 -5.04 -4.32
CA LEU A 108 -13.32 -4.36 -3.03
C LEU A 108 -14.44 -3.36 -2.90
N GLY A 109 -15.05 -3.29 -1.72
CA GLY A 109 -16.00 -2.26 -1.35
C GLY A 109 -15.67 -1.73 0.04
N ASN A 110 -15.53 -0.42 0.20
CA ASN A 110 -15.28 0.20 1.49
C ASN A 110 -16.25 1.36 1.71
N TYR A 111 -16.62 1.54 2.96
CA TYR A 111 -17.36 2.66 3.47
C TYR A 111 -16.59 3.28 4.63
N ARG A 112 -16.50 4.60 4.65
CA ARG A 112 -15.88 5.36 5.72
C ARG A 112 -16.73 6.59 6.04
N ASP A 113 -17.02 6.81 7.31
CA ASP A 113 -17.61 8.03 7.83
C ASP A 113 -16.85 8.44 9.10
N LEU A 114 -16.07 9.50 9.00
CA LEU A 114 -15.22 9.97 10.09
C LEU A 114 -15.95 10.93 11.06
N TYR A 115 -17.16 11.37 10.74
CA TYR A 115 -17.83 12.41 11.52
C TYR A 115 -19.28 12.06 11.89
N LEU A 116 -19.52 10.79 12.23
CA LEU A 116 -20.81 10.36 12.75
C LEU A 116 -21.19 11.12 14.03
N SER A 117 -22.48 11.38 14.22
CA SER A 117 -23.02 12.06 15.42
C SER A 117 -22.27 13.34 15.76
N ARG A 118 -22.16 14.25 14.78
CA ARG A 118 -21.50 15.56 14.89
C ARG A 118 -19.97 15.43 15.18
N GLY A 119 -19.34 14.38 14.65
CA GLY A 119 -17.90 14.19 14.80
C GLY A 119 -17.46 13.53 16.10
N ARG A 120 -18.38 12.92 16.85
CA ARG A 120 -18.05 12.19 18.07
C ARG A 120 -17.56 10.75 17.79
N TYR A 121 -18.05 10.15 16.72
CA TYR A 121 -17.76 8.77 16.34
C TYR A 121 -17.25 8.69 14.90
N SER A 122 -16.60 7.60 14.59
CA SER A 122 -16.28 7.20 13.22
C SER A 122 -16.70 5.75 12.98
N LEU A 123 -17.06 5.45 11.74
CA LEU A 123 -17.34 4.11 11.27
C LEU A 123 -16.60 3.86 9.97
N GLU A 124 -15.85 2.77 9.93
CA GLU A 124 -15.18 2.30 8.74
C GLU A 124 -15.54 0.82 8.55
N SER A 125 -15.83 0.40 7.34
CA SER A 125 -16.10 -1.00 7.04
C SER A 125 -15.62 -1.32 5.63
N GLY A 126 -15.27 -2.57 5.42
CA GLY A 126 -14.86 -3.04 4.11
C GLY A 126 -15.14 -4.51 3.93
N VAL A 127 -15.35 -4.87 2.68
CA VAL A 127 -15.44 -6.26 2.23
C VAL A 127 -14.64 -6.39 0.94
N GLY A 128 -13.94 -7.50 0.79
CA GLY A 128 -13.14 -7.72 -0.39
C GLY A 128 -12.93 -9.18 -0.70
N PHE A 129 -12.85 -9.43 -1.99
CA PHE A 129 -12.38 -10.69 -2.56
C PHE A 129 -11.20 -10.36 -3.47
N PHE A 130 -10.10 -11.09 -3.33
CA PHE A 130 -9.02 -11.03 -4.29
C PHE A 130 -8.37 -12.39 -4.50
N LYS A 131 -7.76 -12.53 -5.66
CA LYS A 131 -6.96 -13.65 -6.06
C LYS A 131 -5.70 -13.09 -6.70
N ASN A 132 -4.56 -13.18 -6.00
CA ASN A 132 -3.27 -12.68 -6.44
C ASN A 132 -2.35 -13.87 -6.77
N ALA A 133 -1.92 -13.99 -8.01
CA ALA A 133 -1.16 -15.14 -8.51
C ALA A 133 0.36 -14.98 -8.42
N THR A 134 0.84 -13.81 -8.01
CA THR A 134 2.27 -13.44 -8.01
C THR A 134 2.88 -13.35 -6.61
N SER A 135 2.14 -13.76 -5.57
CA SER A 135 2.63 -13.75 -4.19
C SER A 135 3.86 -14.66 -4.03
N ARG A 136 4.84 -14.18 -3.24
CA ARG A 136 6.12 -14.85 -3.00
C ARG A 136 6.28 -15.21 -1.53
N PHE A 137 7.02 -16.32 -1.31
CA PHE A 137 7.48 -16.70 0.01
C PHE A 137 8.88 -17.32 -0.10
N PHE A 138 9.77 -16.97 0.83
CA PHE A 138 11.18 -17.35 0.84
C PHE A 138 11.54 -18.20 2.07
N GLY A 139 10.56 -18.52 2.93
CA GLY A 139 10.75 -19.09 4.25
C GLY A 139 10.68 -18.02 5.36
N LEU A 140 10.78 -18.47 6.61
CA LEU A 140 10.76 -17.61 7.78
C LEU A 140 12.18 -17.15 8.15
N GLY A 141 12.28 -15.94 8.70
CA GLY A 141 13.49 -15.37 9.26
C GLY A 141 14.19 -14.33 8.39
N PRO A 142 15.11 -13.56 9.03
CA PRO A 142 15.82 -12.47 8.36
C PRO A 142 16.88 -12.96 7.36
N SER A 143 17.30 -14.22 7.47
CA SER A 143 18.32 -14.83 6.60
C SER A 143 17.73 -15.73 5.52
N ALA A 144 16.42 -15.73 5.30
CA ALA A 144 15.77 -16.53 4.27
C ALA A 144 16.44 -16.30 2.90
N PRO A 145 17.05 -17.36 2.27
CA PRO A 145 17.81 -17.20 1.04
C PRO A 145 16.91 -16.79 -0.13
N GLN A 146 17.44 -15.97 -1.04
CA GLN A 146 16.73 -15.66 -2.28
C GLN A 146 16.48 -16.91 -3.13
N ALA A 147 17.39 -17.86 -3.11
CA ALA A 147 17.27 -19.13 -3.83
C ALA A 147 16.10 -20.01 -3.34
N SER A 148 15.54 -19.74 -2.15
CA SER A 148 14.36 -20.45 -1.63
C SER A 148 13.05 -19.83 -2.10
N GLU A 149 13.09 -18.96 -3.11
CA GLU A 149 11.90 -18.29 -3.65
C GLU A 149 10.86 -19.30 -4.13
N THR A 150 9.63 -19.13 -3.66
CA THR A 150 8.46 -19.89 -4.08
C THR A 150 7.34 -18.94 -4.48
N ASN A 151 6.36 -19.47 -5.22
CA ASN A 151 5.20 -18.71 -5.67
C ASN A 151 3.90 -19.39 -5.25
N TYR A 152 2.92 -18.58 -4.85
CA TYR A 152 1.56 -19.04 -4.56
C TYR A 152 0.53 -18.05 -5.06
N THR A 153 -0.68 -18.55 -5.28
CA THR A 153 -1.85 -17.73 -5.46
C THR A 153 -2.54 -17.56 -4.11
N ASP A 154 -2.63 -16.31 -3.67
CA ASP A 154 -3.38 -15.90 -2.49
C ASP A 154 -4.82 -15.62 -2.91
N ARG A 155 -5.75 -16.51 -2.53
CA ARG A 155 -7.18 -16.30 -2.70
C ARG A 155 -7.80 -15.94 -1.38
N GLU A 156 -8.24 -14.69 -1.24
CA GLU A 156 -8.72 -14.15 0.02
C GLU A 156 -10.15 -13.58 -0.12
N LEU A 157 -10.99 -13.92 0.85
CA LEU A 157 -12.23 -13.23 1.16
C LEU A 157 -12.09 -12.60 2.55
N TYR A 158 -12.30 -11.29 2.66
CA TYR A 158 -12.22 -10.61 3.94
C TYR A 158 -13.38 -9.63 4.15
N GLY A 159 -13.64 -9.34 5.42
CA GLY A 159 -14.52 -8.27 5.86
C GLY A 159 -14.04 -7.68 7.19
N TYR A 160 -14.31 -6.41 7.39
CA TYR A 160 -14.06 -5.75 8.67
C TYR A 160 -15.09 -4.65 8.97
N VAL A 161 -15.25 -4.38 10.25
CA VAL A 161 -15.98 -3.20 10.76
C VAL A 161 -15.12 -2.57 11.86
N ALA A 162 -14.88 -1.27 11.76
CA ALA A 162 -14.11 -0.49 12.72
C ALA A 162 -14.94 0.68 13.22
N ALA A 163 -15.23 0.70 14.51
CA ALA A 163 -15.95 1.77 15.21
C ALA A 163 -14.96 2.58 16.05
N GLY A 164 -14.95 3.89 15.89
CA GLY A 164 -14.04 4.78 16.60
C GLY A 164 -14.76 5.85 17.41
N ILE A 165 -14.15 6.21 18.54
CA ILE A 165 -14.58 7.30 19.42
C ILE A 165 -13.46 8.35 19.44
N TYR A 166 -13.82 9.62 19.16
CA TYR A 166 -12.87 10.73 19.28
C TYR A 166 -12.65 11.10 20.74
N THR A 167 -11.38 11.13 21.14
CA THR A 167 -10.91 11.54 22.47
C THR A 167 -10.35 12.96 22.49
N GLY A 168 -10.23 13.59 21.33
CA GLY A 168 -9.75 14.95 21.10
C GLY A 168 -9.53 15.20 19.62
N PRO A 169 -9.14 16.42 19.22
CA PRO A 169 -8.86 16.75 17.83
C PRO A 169 -7.82 15.82 17.21
N GLY A 170 -8.17 15.13 16.11
CA GLY A 170 -7.30 14.17 15.45
C GLY A 170 -6.97 12.90 16.24
N LYS A 171 -7.61 12.65 17.39
CA LYS A 171 -7.33 11.50 18.25
C LYS A 171 -8.53 10.58 18.36
N ARG A 172 -8.34 9.27 18.14
CA ARG A 172 -9.41 8.27 18.19
C ARG A 172 -8.95 7.00 18.88
N VAL A 173 -9.85 6.39 19.64
CA VAL A 173 -9.79 4.97 20.04
C VAL A 173 -10.70 4.21 19.09
N ILE A 174 -10.22 3.11 18.52
CA ILE A 174 -10.88 2.37 17.43
C ILE A 174 -10.93 0.91 17.84
N PHE A 175 -12.13 0.33 17.83
CA PHE A 175 -12.32 -1.12 17.92
C PHE A 175 -12.63 -1.67 16.53
N THR A 176 -11.95 -2.75 16.14
CA THR A 176 -12.09 -3.38 14.83
C THR A 176 -12.32 -4.87 14.97
N GLU A 177 -13.39 -5.36 14.35
CA GLU A 177 -13.63 -6.77 14.06
C GLU A 177 -13.22 -7.08 12.63
N ARG A 178 -12.45 -8.15 12.43
CA ARG A 178 -12.09 -8.61 11.09
C ARG A 178 -12.24 -10.11 10.93
N LEU A 179 -12.67 -10.51 9.75
CA LEU A 179 -12.72 -11.89 9.29
C LEU A 179 -11.97 -12.00 7.97
N ARG A 180 -11.08 -12.99 7.85
CA ARG A 180 -10.35 -13.33 6.63
C ARG A 180 -10.47 -14.82 6.39
N ASN A 181 -10.79 -15.23 5.18
CA ASN A 181 -10.59 -16.60 4.71
C ASN A 181 -9.54 -16.59 3.60
N VAL A 182 -8.45 -17.30 3.81
CA VAL A 182 -7.29 -17.36 2.91
C VAL A 182 -7.12 -18.78 2.43
N GLU A 183 -7.05 -18.96 1.12
CA GLU A 183 -6.69 -20.22 0.46
C GLU A 183 -5.36 -20.04 -0.29
N ILE A 184 -4.44 -20.96 -0.09
CA ILE A 184 -3.15 -20.96 -0.78
C ILE A 184 -3.21 -21.96 -1.93
N GLN A 185 -3.16 -21.46 -3.15
CA GLN A 185 -3.23 -22.24 -4.39
C GLN A 185 -1.90 -22.16 -5.16
N PRO A 186 -1.64 -23.04 -6.13
CA PRO A 186 -0.47 -22.91 -6.99
C PRO A 186 -0.35 -21.54 -7.64
N GLY A 187 0.86 -21.01 -7.69
CA GLY A 187 1.12 -19.66 -8.20
C GLY A 187 1.04 -19.55 -9.72
N GLY A 188 1.01 -18.30 -10.21
CA GLY A 188 0.94 -18.01 -11.63
C GLY A 188 2.28 -17.99 -12.36
N ILE A 189 3.41 -18.26 -11.68
CA ILE A 189 4.74 -18.23 -12.26
C ILE A 189 5.30 -19.66 -12.34
N PRO A 190 5.27 -20.28 -13.53
CA PRO A 190 5.59 -21.69 -13.71
C PRO A 190 7.04 -22.06 -13.38
N SER A 191 7.97 -21.10 -13.42
CA SER A 191 9.38 -21.32 -13.12
C SER A 191 9.70 -21.45 -11.63
N LEU A 192 8.75 -21.11 -10.75
CA LEU A 192 8.92 -21.17 -9.31
C LEU A 192 8.16 -22.33 -8.68
N PRO A 193 8.74 -23.00 -7.66
CA PRO A 193 8.04 -24.06 -6.94
C PRO A 193 6.82 -23.53 -6.18
N PHE A 194 5.82 -24.40 -5.99
CA PHE A 194 4.65 -24.07 -5.18
C PHE A 194 5.00 -24.01 -3.69
N THR A 195 4.62 -22.92 -3.04
CA THR A 195 4.96 -22.64 -1.63
C THR A 195 4.56 -23.77 -0.68
N ARG A 196 3.34 -24.32 -0.80
CA ARG A 196 2.87 -25.40 0.07
C ARG A 196 3.75 -26.66 -0.02
N ASN A 197 4.28 -26.96 -1.20
CA ASN A 197 5.13 -28.15 -1.38
C ASN A 197 6.54 -27.93 -0.82
N ALA A 198 7.09 -26.74 -0.98
CA ALA A 198 8.43 -26.39 -0.52
C ALA A 198 8.50 -26.15 0.99
N PHE A 199 7.41 -25.66 1.60
CA PHE A 199 7.34 -25.26 3.01
C PHE A 199 6.15 -25.92 3.72
N SER A 200 5.94 -27.20 3.54
CA SER A 200 4.76 -27.94 4.06
C SER A 200 4.62 -27.93 5.57
N THR A 201 5.70 -27.67 6.32
CA THR A 201 5.69 -27.59 7.79
C THR A 201 5.44 -26.17 8.32
N VAL A 202 5.38 -25.16 7.46
CA VAL A 202 5.12 -23.79 7.87
C VAL A 202 3.61 -23.57 8.02
N GLY A 203 3.19 -23.06 9.18
CA GLY A 203 1.78 -22.81 9.48
C GLY A 203 1.09 -21.95 8.41
N GLY A 204 -0.12 -22.33 8.01
CA GLY A 204 -0.95 -21.60 7.05
C GLY A 204 -0.63 -21.82 5.57
N THR A 205 0.31 -22.69 5.20
CA THR A 205 0.57 -23.02 3.78
C THR A 205 -0.57 -23.76 3.09
N GLY A 206 -1.52 -24.32 3.86
CA GLY A 206 -2.80 -24.86 3.39
C GLY A 206 -3.93 -23.83 3.33
N GLY A 207 -3.69 -22.62 3.83
CA GLY A 207 -4.74 -21.62 4.05
C GLY A 207 -5.33 -21.68 5.46
N ALA A 208 -6.11 -20.67 5.83
CA ALA A 208 -6.83 -20.61 7.11
C ALA A 208 -7.94 -19.55 7.08
N THR A 209 -8.90 -19.67 8.01
CA THR A 209 -9.86 -18.62 8.34
C THR A 209 -9.38 -17.91 9.62
N ILE A 210 -9.32 -16.61 9.59
CA ILE A 210 -8.83 -15.78 10.72
C ILE A 210 -9.97 -14.90 11.20
N TRP A 211 -10.20 -14.90 12.53
CA TRP A 211 -11.08 -13.96 13.19
C TRP A 211 -10.27 -13.14 14.19
N GLY A 212 -10.32 -11.83 14.09
CA GLY A 212 -9.47 -10.91 14.86
C GLY A 212 -10.24 -9.75 15.47
N HIS A 213 -9.92 -9.44 16.73
CA HIS A 213 -10.47 -8.37 17.58
C HIS A 213 -9.37 -7.40 17.90
N ARG A 214 -9.42 -6.17 17.36
CA ARG A 214 -8.35 -5.19 17.51
C ARG A 214 -8.86 -3.96 18.26
N LEU A 215 -8.10 -3.54 19.25
CA LEU A 215 -8.22 -2.24 19.89
C LEU A 215 -7.03 -1.38 19.46
N GLY A 216 -7.30 -0.21 18.92
CA GLY A 216 -6.29 0.72 18.41
C GLY A 216 -6.48 2.13 18.95
N TYR A 217 -5.38 2.87 18.97
CA TYR A 217 -5.34 4.31 19.19
C TYR A 217 -4.67 4.98 18.01
N LEU A 218 -5.23 6.11 17.57
CA LEU A 218 -4.73 6.92 16.48
C LEU A 218 -4.66 8.39 16.91
N SER A 219 -3.56 9.05 16.58
CA SER A 219 -3.39 10.50 16.71
C SER A 219 -2.80 11.04 15.41
N ASP A 220 -3.52 11.90 14.71
CA ASP A 220 -3.11 12.51 13.45
C ASP A 220 -3.20 14.04 13.56
N THR A 221 -2.04 14.68 13.46
CA THR A 221 -1.88 16.14 13.50
C THR A 221 -1.31 16.69 12.19
N ARG A 222 -1.32 15.87 11.13
CA ARG A 222 -0.84 16.30 9.81
C ARG A 222 -1.79 17.32 9.21
N ASP A 223 -1.23 18.23 8.44
CA ASP A 223 -1.97 19.28 7.72
C ASP A 223 -2.87 18.70 6.64
N ASP A 224 -2.45 17.60 6.00
CA ASP A 224 -3.20 16.90 4.96
C ASP A 224 -3.03 15.38 5.10
N ALA A 225 -4.05 14.60 4.72
CA ALA A 225 -4.02 13.15 4.81
C ALA A 225 -3.32 12.50 3.61
N VAL A 226 -3.38 13.13 2.43
CA VAL A 226 -2.88 12.59 1.15
C VAL A 226 -1.49 13.11 0.83
N SER A 227 -1.27 14.42 0.98
CA SER A 227 -0.02 15.10 0.66
C SER A 227 0.51 15.94 1.83
N PRO A 228 0.82 15.31 2.98
CA PRO A 228 1.21 16.04 4.18
C PRO A 228 2.58 16.69 4.04
N THR A 229 2.69 17.91 4.58
CA THR A 229 3.95 18.68 4.62
C THR A 229 4.46 18.92 6.03
N ILE A 230 3.58 18.92 7.04
CA ILE A 230 3.91 19.14 8.44
C ILE A 230 3.03 18.30 9.35
N GLY A 231 3.50 18.02 10.54
CA GLY A 231 2.74 17.33 11.58
C GLY A 231 3.25 15.95 11.88
N SER A 232 2.43 15.16 12.56
CA SER A 232 2.76 13.80 12.96
C SER A 232 1.54 12.89 12.88
N TYR A 233 1.81 11.62 12.67
CA TYR A 233 0.85 10.55 12.72
C TYR A 233 1.38 9.48 13.68
N PHE A 234 0.56 9.05 14.61
CA PHE A 234 0.86 7.98 15.54
C PHE A 234 -0.31 6.99 15.57
N THR A 235 0.01 5.71 15.49
CA THR A 235 -0.96 4.65 15.75
C THR A 235 -0.32 3.54 16.58
N ALA A 236 -1.11 2.97 17.49
CA ALA A 236 -0.76 1.79 18.23
C ALA A 236 -1.98 0.87 18.31
N TYR A 237 -1.77 -0.44 18.27
CA TYR A 237 -2.86 -1.40 18.42
C TYR A 237 -2.41 -2.68 19.16
N ALA A 238 -3.39 -3.33 19.77
CA ALA A 238 -3.33 -4.71 20.22
C ALA A 238 -4.48 -5.49 19.59
N GLU A 239 -4.21 -6.69 19.11
CA GLU A 239 -5.19 -7.57 18.49
C GLU A 239 -5.08 -8.97 19.11
N LEU A 240 -6.21 -9.58 19.41
CA LEU A 240 -6.34 -11.01 19.67
C LEU A 240 -6.96 -11.65 18.42
N ALA A 241 -6.35 -12.70 17.90
CA ALA A 241 -6.83 -13.38 16.72
C ALA A 241 -6.86 -14.90 16.91
N GLN A 242 -7.80 -15.53 16.23
CA GLN A 242 -7.93 -16.98 16.14
C GLN A 242 -7.81 -17.39 14.69
N SER A 243 -7.07 -18.45 14.43
CA SER A 243 -6.88 -19.07 13.14
C SER A 243 -7.50 -20.47 13.16
N PHE A 244 -8.29 -20.77 12.16
CA PHE A 244 -8.92 -22.08 11.94
C PHE A 244 -8.46 -22.61 10.58
N SER A 245 -7.78 -23.74 10.57
CA SER A 245 -7.42 -24.49 9.36
C SER A 245 -7.86 -25.95 9.47
N SER A 246 -7.71 -26.71 8.39
CA SER A 246 -7.95 -28.16 8.42
C SER A 246 -7.04 -28.90 9.40
N ASP A 247 -5.84 -28.38 9.60
CA ASP A 247 -4.75 -29.10 10.25
C ASP A 247 -4.48 -28.58 11.68
N SER A 248 -4.85 -27.33 11.99
CA SER A 248 -4.60 -26.73 13.29
C SER A 248 -5.54 -25.56 13.60
N THR A 249 -5.66 -25.26 14.90
CA THR A 249 -6.27 -24.02 15.40
C THR A 249 -5.22 -23.30 16.23
N ALA A 250 -4.97 -22.03 15.92
CA ALA A 250 -4.04 -21.21 16.66
C ALA A 250 -4.73 -19.97 17.23
N VAL A 251 -4.35 -19.62 18.49
CA VAL A 251 -4.70 -18.33 19.10
C VAL A 251 -3.41 -17.54 19.20
N PHE A 252 -3.45 -16.32 18.72
CA PHE A 252 -2.27 -15.45 18.71
C PHE A 252 -2.66 -14.00 18.94
N SER A 253 -1.69 -13.21 19.38
CA SER A 253 -1.85 -11.77 19.55
C SER A 253 -0.92 -11.01 18.63
N LYS A 254 -1.38 -9.84 18.16
CA LYS A 254 -0.59 -8.92 17.33
C LYS A 254 -0.54 -7.55 17.99
N TYR A 255 0.62 -6.94 17.92
CA TYR A 255 0.86 -5.60 18.42
C TYR A 255 1.54 -4.79 17.33
N GLY A 256 1.16 -3.54 17.20
CA GLY A 256 1.79 -2.63 16.24
C GLY A 256 1.88 -1.23 16.80
N ILE A 257 3.00 -0.58 16.49
CA ILE A 257 3.22 0.84 16.75
C ILE A 257 3.82 1.44 15.48
N GLU A 258 3.26 2.56 15.05
CA GLU A 258 3.81 3.34 13.94
C GLU A 258 3.80 4.82 14.29
N TYR A 259 4.92 5.48 14.04
CA TYR A 259 5.07 6.91 14.18
C TYR A 259 5.64 7.51 12.90
N ARG A 260 5.00 8.58 12.41
CA ARG A 260 5.47 9.38 11.28
C ARG A 260 5.62 10.83 11.71
N LYS A 261 6.65 11.49 11.21
CA LYS A 261 6.89 12.91 11.46
C LYS A 261 7.35 13.59 10.19
N LEU A 262 6.76 14.76 9.92
CA LEU A 262 7.16 15.64 8.82
C LEU A 262 7.65 16.97 9.41
N ILE A 263 8.83 17.37 9.00
CA ILE A 263 9.51 18.56 9.48
C ILE A 263 9.94 19.37 8.25
N PRO A 264 9.15 20.39 7.86
CA PRO A 264 9.55 21.28 6.78
C PRO A 264 10.62 22.26 7.28
N ASP A 265 11.47 22.72 6.35
CA ASP A 265 12.32 23.88 6.57
C ASP A 265 11.49 25.19 6.57
N GLN A 266 12.13 26.32 6.86
CA GLN A 266 11.46 27.64 6.87
C GLN A 266 10.89 28.03 5.50
N THR A 267 11.52 27.59 4.42
CA THR A 267 11.10 27.87 3.04
C THR A 267 10.02 26.94 2.53
N LYS A 268 9.76 25.84 3.25
CA LYS A 268 8.92 24.71 2.85
C LYS A 268 9.36 24.01 1.55
N ARG A 269 10.58 24.29 1.11
CA ARG A 269 11.19 23.64 -0.04
C ARG A 269 11.73 22.27 0.29
N TYR A 270 12.17 22.09 1.53
CA TYR A 270 12.71 20.83 2.04
C TYR A 270 11.78 20.33 3.14
N THR A 271 11.42 19.05 3.10
CA THR A 271 10.61 18.41 4.15
C THR A 271 11.25 17.08 4.51
N PHE A 272 11.83 17.01 5.71
CA PHE A 272 12.30 15.75 6.24
C PHE A 272 11.10 14.91 6.71
N ALA A 273 10.95 13.71 6.18
CA ALA A 273 9.93 12.73 6.53
C ALA A 273 10.58 11.52 7.21
N PHE A 274 10.12 11.23 8.39
CA PHE A 274 10.50 10.09 9.22
C PHE A 274 9.31 9.17 9.41
N ARG A 275 9.54 7.86 9.32
CA ARG A 275 8.63 6.83 9.79
C ARG A 275 9.39 5.77 10.56
N GLY A 276 8.88 5.40 11.74
CA GLY A 276 9.28 4.21 12.48
C GLY A 276 8.07 3.31 12.68
N LYS A 277 8.21 2.02 12.37
CA LYS A 277 7.14 1.03 12.57
C LYS A 277 7.71 -0.22 13.23
N PHE A 278 6.99 -0.72 14.20
CA PHE A 278 7.25 -1.99 14.87
C PHE A 278 5.98 -2.83 14.86
N GLU A 279 6.10 -4.12 14.54
CA GLU A 279 5.03 -5.11 14.64
C GLU A 279 5.54 -6.35 15.34
N ALA A 280 4.68 -6.95 16.16
CA ALA A 280 4.95 -8.20 16.86
C ALA A 280 3.74 -9.12 16.77
N THR A 281 3.98 -10.38 16.47
CA THR A 281 3.00 -11.46 16.52
C THR A 281 3.48 -12.50 17.53
N LEU A 282 2.63 -12.89 18.47
CA LEU A 282 2.95 -13.81 19.54
C LEU A 282 1.91 -14.94 19.57
N GLY A 283 2.31 -16.22 19.65
CA GLY A 283 1.35 -17.33 19.74
C GLY A 283 1.90 -18.71 19.41
N GLY A 284 3.03 -18.84 18.76
CA GLY A 284 3.64 -20.15 18.45
C GLY A 284 3.81 -20.45 16.97
N GLU A 285 4.16 -21.70 16.66
CA GLU A 285 4.55 -22.12 15.31
C GLU A 285 3.38 -22.24 14.32
N ASP A 286 2.19 -22.56 14.84
CA ASP A 286 0.96 -22.75 14.04
C ASP A 286 0.35 -21.44 13.48
N ILE A 287 0.93 -20.30 13.83
CA ILE A 287 0.47 -19.01 13.26
C ILE A 287 0.67 -19.04 11.75
N PRO A 288 -0.38 -18.78 10.96
CA PRO A 288 -0.25 -18.72 9.50
C PRO A 288 0.81 -17.71 9.08
N PHE A 289 1.69 -18.09 8.14
CA PHE A 289 2.79 -17.24 7.70
C PHE A 289 2.32 -15.87 7.17
N PHE A 290 1.12 -15.80 6.56
CA PHE A 290 0.52 -14.58 6.07
C PHE A 290 -0.10 -13.69 7.18
N GLU A 291 -0.12 -14.13 8.46
CA GLU A 291 -0.44 -13.34 9.64
C GLU A 291 0.81 -12.86 10.40
N ARG A 292 1.99 -13.36 10.06
CA ARG A 292 3.27 -12.91 10.63
C ARG A 292 3.66 -11.54 10.10
N SER A 293 4.64 -10.91 10.72
CA SER A 293 5.17 -9.62 10.26
C SER A 293 5.94 -9.78 8.96
N MET A 294 5.71 -8.88 8.00
CA MET A 294 6.32 -8.93 6.67
C MET A 294 7.05 -7.64 6.35
N LEU A 295 8.24 -7.74 5.74
CA LEU A 295 8.99 -6.62 5.18
C LEU A 295 9.33 -6.87 3.70
N GLY A 296 9.45 -5.78 2.96
CA GLY A 296 9.65 -5.71 1.52
C GLY A 296 8.50 -4.98 0.82
N GLY A 297 8.77 -4.49 -0.37
CA GLY A 297 7.81 -3.74 -1.17
C GLY A 297 7.80 -2.24 -0.89
N GLN A 298 6.96 -1.57 -1.64
CA GLN A 298 6.91 -0.11 -1.75
C GLN A 298 6.60 0.66 -0.44
N ASN A 299 6.08 -0.01 0.58
CA ASN A 299 5.65 0.62 1.84
C ASN A 299 6.53 0.22 3.04
N SER A 300 7.66 -0.47 2.82
CA SER A 300 8.58 -0.83 3.90
C SER A 300 10.04 -0.78 3.45
N LEU A 301 10.58 -1.84 2.86
CA LEU A 301 11.93 -1.92 2.31
C LEU A 301 11.86 -1.87 0.78
N ARG A 302 11.93 -0.68 0.20
CA ARG A 302 11.70 -0.42 -1.24
C ARG A 302 12.74 -1.05 -2.18
N GLY A 303 13.85 -1.58 -1.66
CA GLY A 303 14.82 -2.36 -2.44
C GLY A 303 14.40 -3.81 -2.70
N PHE A 304 13.35 -4.31 -2.05
CA PHE A 304 12.91 -5.71 -2.09
C PHE A 304 11.49 -5.87 -2.63
N GLY A 305 11.15 -7.06 -3.11
CA GLY A 305 9.79 -7.45 -3.44
C GLY A 305 8.89 -7.55 -2.21
N VAL A 306 7.58 -7.48 -2.39
CA VAL A 306 6.59 -7.62 -1.31
C VAL A 306 6.74 -8.99 -0.64
N GLY A 307 6.77 -9.02 0.69
CA GLY A 307 6.86 -10.25 1.46
C GLY A 307 8.23 -10.96 1.39
N ARG A 308 9.31 -10.24 1.02
CA ARG A 308 10.66 -10.81 0.93
C ARG A 308 11.16 -11.39 2.25
N PHE A 309 10.80 -10.78 3.37
CA PHE A 309 11.14 -11.23 4.71
C PHE A 309 9.87 -11.41 5.52
N VAL A 310 9.72 -12.55 6.16
CA VAL A 310 8.56 -12.92 7.00
C VAL A 310 9.07 -13.53 8.29
N ASP A 311 8.58 -13.02 9.43
CA ASP A 311 8.88 -13.61 10.75
C ASP A 311 7.87 -13.12 11.79
N ASP A 312 8.02 -13.50 13.04
CA ASP A 312 7.09 -13.12 14.13
C ASP A 312 7.04 -11.61 14.37
N HIS A 313 8.17 -10.93 14.29
CA HIS A 313 8.26 -9.51 14.55
C HIS A 313 8.97 -8.77 13.44
N SER A 314 8.73 -7.48 13.32
CA SER A 314 9.44 -6.61 12.40
C SER A 314 9.68 -5.23 12.98
N VAL A 315 10.80 -4.63 12.56
CA VAL A 315 11.09 -3.22 12.76
C VAL A 315 11.49 -2.61 11.43
N VAL A 316 10.97 -1.44 11.13
CA VAL A 316 11.36 -0.67 9.94
C VAL A 316 11.43 0.81 10.26
N VAL A 317 12.44 1.46 9.72
CA VAL A 317 12.64 2.91 9.75
C VAL A 317 12.78 3.38 8.31
N ASN A 318 12.00 4.38 7.92
CA ASN A 318 12.10 5.03 6.63
C ASN A 318 12.47 6.50 6.86
N LEU A 319 13.50 6.96 6.18
CA LEU A 319 14.00 8.33 6.18
C LEU A 319 13.88 8.86 4.75
N GLU A 320 13.28 10.02 4.58
CA GLU A 320 13.10 10.62 3.26
C GLU A 320 13.26 12.14 3.34
N GLU A 321 14.07 12.73 2.45
CA GLU A 321 14.16 14.17 2.28
C GLU A 321 13.39 14.57 1.03
N ARG A 322 12.23 15.19 1.19
CA ARG A 322 11.38 15.68 0.09
C ARG A 322 11.86 17.08 -0.31
N ILE A 323 12.26 17.21 -1.55
CA ILE A 323 12.83 18.45 -2.10
C ILE A 323 11.95 18.94 -3.23
N GLN A 324 11.26 20.05 -3.03
CA GLN A 324 10.49 20.69 -4.07
C GLN A 324 11.44 21.31 -5.12
N LEU A 325 11.32 20.91 -6.38
CA LEU A 325 12.15 21.36 -7.47
C LEU A 325 11.54 22.57 -8.18
N PHE A 326 10.36 22.38 -8.75
CA PHE A 326 9.63 23.40 -9.51
C PHE A 326 8.14 23.06 -9.61
N HIS A 327 7.37 24.03 -10.09
CA HIS A 327 5.97 23.83 -10.44
C HIS A 327 5.82 23.73 -11.95
N LEU A 328 5.00 22.79 -12.41
CA LEU A 328 4.67 22.58 -13.80
C LEU A 328 3.16 22.71 -14.00
N ARG A 329 2.73 23.55 -14.91
CA ARG A 329 1.32 23.64 -15.27
C ARG A 329 0.99 22.62 -16.35
N LEU A 330 0.17 21.64 -16.01
CA LEU A 330 -0.28 20.58 -16.90
C LEU A 330 -1.81 20.58 -16.97
N PHE A 331 -2.36 20.71 -18.19
CA PHE A 331 -3.81 20.68 -18.42
C PHE A 331 -4.65 21.62 -17.53
N GLY A 332 -4.12 22.81 -17.23
CA GLY A 332 -4.77 23.76 -16.35
C GLY A 332 -4.57 23.51 -14.86
N THR A 333 -3.97 22.39 -14.47
CA THR A 333 -3.62 22.05 -13.07
C THR A 333 -2.14 22.34 -12.81
N VAL A 334 -1.84 22.90 -11.65
CA VAL A 334 -0.45 23.09 -11.21
C VAL A 334 -0.02 21.81 -10.49
N ALA A 335 1.02 21.17 -11.01
CA ALA A 335 1.70 20.05 -10.39
C ALA A 335 3.01 20.52 -9.76
N GLU A 336 3.23 20.18 -8.50
CA GLU A 336 4.50 20.33 -7.80
C GLU A 336 5.39 19.13 -8.15
N ILE A 337 6.60 19.38 -8.60
CA ILE A 337 7.57 18.33 -8.91
C ILE A 337 8.58 18.27 -7.78
N GLU A 338 8.71 17.09 -7.19
CA GLU A 338 9.63 16.82 -6.08
C GLU A 338 10.58 15.67 -6.41
N THR A 339 11.77 15.71 -5.83
CA THR A 339 12.65 14.55 -5.68
C THR A 339 12.76 14.20 -4.21
N ALA A 340 12.97 12.93 -3.93
CA ALA A 340 13.00 12.42 -2.57
C ALA A 340 14.08 11.34 -2.41
N PRO A 341 15.36 11.71 -2.14
CA PRO A 341 16.33 10.74 -1.67
C PRO A 341 15.86 10.12 -0.35
N PHE A 342 16.07 8.81 -0.21
CA PHE A 342 15.60 8.07 0.95
C PHE A 342 16.54 6.95 1.38
N LEU A 343 16.36 6.50 2.61
CA LEU A 343 16.97 5.31 3.17
C LEU A 343 15.92 4.51 3.96
N ASP A 344 15.68 3.27 3.55
CA ASP A 344 14.86 2.33 4.30
C ASP A 344 15.75 1.37 5.06
N ILE A 345 15.46 1.16 6.33
CA ILE A 345 16.22 0.27 7.23
C ILE A 345 15.22 -0.65 7.91
N GLY A 346 15.43 -1.96 7.89
CA GLY A 346 14.52 -2.86 8.58
C GLY A 346 15.02 -4.27 8.73
N LYS A 347 14.34 -5.01 9.61
CA LYS A 347 14.63 -6.39 9.94
C LYS A 347 13.38 -7.10 10.43
N VAL A 348 13.22 -8.37 10.07
CA VAL A 348 12.29 -9.29 10.76
C VAL A 348 13.04 -10.08 11.83
N LEU A 349 12.34 -10.57 12.86
CA LEU A 349 12.91 -11.20 14.05
C LEU A 349 11.98 -12.32 14.51
N SER A 350 12.56 -13.49 14.85
CA SER A 350 11.83 -14.59 15.49
C SER A 350 11.69 -14.42 17.02
N ASN A 351 12.57 -13.62 17.63
CA ASN A 351 12.51 -13.29 19.07
C ASN A 351 13.28 -12.01 19.37
N PHE A 352 13.05 -11.44 20.56
CA PHE A 352 13.69 -10.19 21.02
C PHE A 352 15.09 -10.37 21.63
N ARG A 353 15.60 -11.61 21.71
CA ARG A 353 16.91 -11.87 22.34
C ARG A 353 18.10 -11.49 21.45
N TYR A 354 17.90 -11.45 20.13
CA TYR A 354 18.95 -11.11 19.17
C TYR A 354 19.06 -9.60 18.99
N ARG A 355 19.92 -8.97 19.80
CA ARG A 355 20.19 -7.51 19.75
C ARG A 355 21.29 -7.14 18.75
N THR A 356 21.68 -8.01 17.84
CA THR A 356 22.74 -7.70 16.89
C THR A 356 22.24 -6.77 15.79
N LEU A 357 23.08 -5.82 15.40
CA LEU A 357 22.89 -4.99 14.19
C LEU A 357 23.03 -5.82 12.90
N ALA A 358 23.51 -7.03 13.00
CA ALA A 358 23.57 -7.97 11.90
C ALA A 358 22.17 -8.27 11.36
N GLN A 359 22.10 -8.49 10.06
CA GLN A 359 20.85 -8.82 9.33
C GLN A 359 19.83 -7.66 9.21
N TYR A 360 20.20 -6.41 9.57
CA TYR A 360 19.43 -5.27 9.09
C TYR A 360 19.66 -5.06 7.60
N GLU A 361 18.58 -4.86 6.88
CA GLU A 361 18.62 -4.50 5.48
C GLU A 361 18.61 -2.98 5.35
N PHE A 362 19.46 -2.46 4.43
CA PHE A 362 19.59 -1.04 4.15
C PHE A 362 19.31 -0.81 2.66
N ASN A 363 18.30 -0.03 2.36
CA ASN A 363 17.88 0.26 1.00
C ASN A 363 17.96 1.76 0.70
N PRO A 364 19.10 2.27 0.23
CA PRO A 364 19.17 3.63 -0.29
C PRO A 364 18.43 3.71 -1.62
N GLY A 365 17.83 4.86 -1.88
CA GLY A 365 17.09 5.10 -3.10
C GLY A 365 16.79 6.56 -3.35
N ILE A 366 16.12 6.81 -4.46
CA ILE A 366 15.63 8.12 -4.84
C ILE A 366 14.22 8.01 -5.41
N GLY A 367 13.35 8.89 -4.99
CA GLY A 367 12.00 9.01 -5.48
C GLY A 367 11.78 10.29 -6.28
N PHE A 368 10.83 10.24 -7.20
CA PHE A 368 10.30 11.39 -7.94
C PHE A 368 8.81 11.46 -7.72
N ARG A 369 8.30 12.66 -7.51
CA ARG A 369 6.89 12.93 -7.20
C ARG A 369 6.34 13.98 -8.16
N ALA A 370 5.08 13.80 -8.56
CA ALA A 370 4.26 14.82 -9.20
C ALA A 370 2.99 14.97 -8.37
N ILE A 371 2.82 16.11 -7.72
CA ILE A 371 1.77 16.36 -6.73
C ILE A 371 0.80 17.39 -7.29
N ALA A 372 -0.42 16.99 -7.55
CA ALA A 372 -1.54 17.89 -7.85
C ALA A 372 -2.45 17.96 -6.62
N ARG A 373 -2.24 19.03 -5.82
CA ARG A 373 -2.99 19.19 -4.57
C ARG A 373 -4.47 19.43 -4.80
N PRO A 374 -5.35 18.96 -3.91
CA PRO A 374 -5.00 18.24 -2.65
C PRO A 374 -4.93 16.72 -2.78
N ASN A 375 -5.28 16.11 -3.92
CA ASN A 375 -5.74 14.72 -3.92
C ASN A 375 -4.92 13.75 -4.78
N VAL A 376 -3.93 14.21 -5.54
CA VAL A 376 -3.19 13.33 -6.45
C VAL A 376 -1.69 13.44 -6.22
N VAL A 377 -1.07 12.32 -5.89
CA VAL A 377 0.39 12.18 -5.79
C VAL A 377 0.79 11.01 -6.69
N GLY A 378 1.41 11.32 -7.82
CA GLY A 378 2.08 10.32 -8.64
C GLY A 378 3.53 10.17 -8.18
N ARG A 379 4.02 8.94 -7.99
CA ARG A 379 5.41 8.68 -7.60
C ARG A 379 6.08 7.58 -8.40
N VAL A 380 7.39 7.69 -8.48
CA VAL A 380 8.29 6.62 -8.94
C VAL A 380 9.47 6.57 -7.96
N ASP A 381 9.68 5.44 -7.33
CA ASP A 381 10.80 5.16 -6.43
C ASP A 381 11.76 4.16 -7.06
N VAL A 382 13.05 4.45 -7.02
CA VAL A 382 14.12 3.53 -7.42
C VAL A 382 14.99 3.26 -6.17
N ALA A 383 15.11 2.01 -5.80
CA ALA A 383 15.90 1.59 -4.66
C ALA A 383 16.85 0.45 -5.01
N THR A 384 17.93 0.32 -4.25
CA THR A 384 18.86 -0.79 -4.38
C THR A 384 18.89 -1.64 -3.11
N SER A 385 19.20 -2.92 -3.27
CA SER A 385 19.34 -3.90 -2.20
C SER A 385 20.31 -5.01 -2.59
N LYS A 386 20.59 -5.92 -1.68
CA LYS A 386 21.37 -7.15 -1.99
C LYS A 386 20.72 -8.04 -3.06
N ASP A 387 19.37 -7.98 -3.19
CA ASP A 387 18.63 -8.72 -4.22
C ASP A 387 18.52 -7.91 -5.55
N GLY A 388 19.35 -6.85 -5.73
CA GLY A 388 19.38 -5.99 -6.91
C GLY A 388 18.47 -4.77 -6.81
N ASN A 389 18.21 -4.10 -7.93
CA ASN A 389 17.43 -2.88 -7.99
C ASN A 389 15.93 -3.17 -8.06
N ALA A 390 15.13 -2.29 -7.46
CA ALA A 390 13.68 -2.29 -7.56
C ALA A 390 13.17 -0.92 -8.00
N VAL A 391 12.09 -0.91 -8.77
CA VAL A 391 11.38 0.30 -9.20
C VAL A 391 9.93 0.12 -8.82
N PHE A 392 9.37 1.07 -8.10
CA PHE A 392 7.95 1.10 -7.76
C PHE A 392 7.32 2.39 -8.28
N ALA A 393 6.13 2.27 -8.84
CA ALA A 393 5.28 3.40 -9.18
C ALA A 393 3.96 3.31 -8.40
N GLY A 394 3.44 4.44 -7.97
CA GLY A 394 2.24 4.50 -7.16
C GLY A 394 1.52 5.85 -7.27
N LEU A 395 0.31 5.91 -6.73
CA LEU A 395 -0.52 7.12 -6.68
C LEU A 395 -0.72 7.61 -5.24
N ASP A 396 0.32 7.51 -4.41
CA ASP A 396 0.34 7.91 -3.00
C ASP A 396 1.76 8.29 -2.55
N PHE A 397 1.93 8.71 -1.29
CA PHE A 397 3.23 8.69 -0.63
C PHE A 397 3.51 7.29 -0.07
N PRO A 398 4.79 6.87 0.07
CA PRO A 398 5.14 5.55 0.60
C PRO A 398 4.80 5.40 2.08
N PHE A 399 4.66 6.52 2.80
CA PHE A 399 4.21 6.58 4.21
C PHE A 399 3.73 7.98 4.60
#